data_007a96bf09a83be1a98c044205cee20c
#
_entry.id   007a96bf09a83be1a98c044205cee20c
#
_cell.length_a   1.000
_cell.length_b   1.000
_cell.length_c   1.000
_cell.angle_alpha   90.00
_cell.angle_beta   90.00
_cell.angle_gamma   90.00
#
_symmetry.space_group_name_H-M   'P 1'
#
loop_
_entity.id
_entity.type
_entity.pdbx_description
1 polymer ?
#
loop_
_entity_poly.entity_id
_entity_poly.type
_entity_poly.pdbx_seq_one_letter_code
_entity_poly.pdbx_strand_id
1 'polypeptide(L)'
;MQYNAFRQTQGRMVAIMAHLNAKKLFPLFLALALCLTSVNALACTAVYVGSDLTADGTTMFARSEDISNSYNKLFYAIPAGVHTAGEVYNGCYGFTYTFTKDSYAYTAFRDDNGAAKDGVCPDCGQTHAHTPYEAGGTNSMGVSVSATETIGCSDALYEVDPYTDEGIEEAEITTVLLSESATAKEAVELLLSIYDSVGAAGGSGIFIADDKEVWYVENASGTQYVAVKLTSTMAFSQPNMSVIGLIDLDDTENVMASANLIAVAEQAGSYVGDKEANTIDYAASYNADQGVGSRMVNALKYFNAATAKEEPVYADFAISNVAADGSIVPMYTNITLDHAWSVADVVGYYHIAGIGSTRNLETHIFQVAKEDSITDTVEWVAMDDAALSVFVPYYPMLTTDTYAGYQLSTAAADFVEAQPESGVYYATTKNKRNENGERVKVEGFCVLPENRADSVYW
;
A
#
# COMPACT_ATOMS: atom_id res chain seq x y z
N MET A 1 -11.42 -10.52 7.34
CA MET A 1 -11.52 -11.98 7.71
C MET A 1 -10.37 -12.47 8.59
N GLN A 2 -9.13 -12.15 8.32
CA GLN A 2 -8.00 -12.55 9.16
C GLN A 2 -8.04 -11.92 10.55
N TYR A 3 -8.47 -10.68 10.69
CA TYR A 3 -8.60 -9.98 11.97
C TYR A 3 -9.69 -10.58 12.87
N ASN A 4 -10.83 -10.93 12.31
CA ASN A 4 -11.90 -11.62 13.04
C ASN A 4 -11.53 -13.08 13.38
N ALA A 5 -10.77 -13.77 12.52
CA ALA A 5 -10.22 -15.10 12.82
C ALA A 5 -9.19 -15.03 13.96
N PHE A 6 -8.38 -13.97 14.00
CA PHE A 6 -7.42 -13.71 15.06
C PHE A 6 -8.11 -13.47 16.42
N ARG A 7 -9.19 -12.66 16.48
CA ARG A 7 -10.00 -12.45 17.69
C ARG A 7 -10.69 -13.72 18.19
N GLN A 8 -11.27 -14.52 17.28
CA GLN A 8 -11.87 -15.81 17.69
C GLN A 8 -10.82 -16.79 18.23
N THR A 9 -9.59 -16.72 17.71
CA THR A 9 -8.48 -17.54 18.18
C THR A 9 -7.95 -17.05 19.52
N GLN A 10 -7.87 -15.74 19.75
CA GLN A 10 -7.50 -15.17 21.06
C GLN A 10 -8.54 -15.48 22.15
N GLY A 11 -9.82 -15.29 21.88
CA GLY A 11 -10.87 -15.60 22.83
C GLY A 11 -10.92 -17.08 23.23
N ARG A 12 -10.62 -17.99 22.31
CA ARG A 12 -10.47 -19.42 22.59
C ARG A 12 -9.20 -19.75 23.36
N MET A 13 -8.07 -19.06 23.08
CA MET A 13 -6.82 -19.25 23.82
C MET A 13 -6.93 -18.79 25.28
N VAL A 14 -7.55 -17.66 25.55
CA VAL A 14 -7.80 -17.18 26.94
C VAL A 14 -8.65 -18.17 27.72
N ALA A 15 -9.69 -18.76 27.12
CA ALA A 15 -10.52 -19.76 27.75
C ALA A 15 -9.79 -21.10 28.04
N ILE A 16 -8.83 -21.46 27.20
CA ILE A 16 -8.00 -22.67 27.41
C ILE A 16 -6.92 -22.42 28.48
N MET A 17 -6.39 -21.21 28.57
CA MET A 17 -5.35 -20.85 29.56
C MET A 17 -5.86 -20.83 31.00
N ALA A 18 -7.15 -20.58 31.22
CA ALA A 18 -7.75 -20.56 32.56
C ALA A 18 -7.78 -21.94 33.28
N HIS A 19 -7.49 -23.03 32.58
CA HIS A 19 -7.53 -24.39 33.13
C HIS A 19 -6.19 -25.12 33.16
N LEU A 20 -5.07 -24.45 32.83
CA LEU A 20 -3.75 -25.07 32.80
C LEU A 20 -2.86 -24.66 33.99
N ASN A 21 -2.20 -25.63 34.59
CA ASN A 21 -1.35 -25.48 35.78
C ASN A 21 -0.03 -24.74 35.40
N ALA A 22 0.32 -23.69 36.15
CA ALA A 22 1.41 -22.75 35.88
C ALA A 22 2.79 -23.37 35.57
N LYS A 23 3.08 -24.57 36.07
CA LYS A 23 4.35 -25.28 35.82
C LYS A 23 4.42 -25.94 34.42
N LYS A 24 3.30 -26.11 33.73
CA LYS A 24 3.25 -26.60 32.34
C LYS A 24 3.14 -25.48 31.30
N LEU A 25 2.90 -24.26 31.77
CA LEU A 25 2.71 -23.08 30.91
C LEU A 25 4.02 -22.46 30.41
N PHE A 26 5.11 -22.58 31.21
CA PHE A 26 6.37 -21.93 30.87
C PHE A 26 7.01 -22.41 29.55
N PRO A 27 7.13 -23.73 29.27
CA PRO A 27 7.63 -24.18 27.97
C PRO A 27 6.65 -23.91 26.80
N LEU A 28 5.34 -23.86 27.10
CA LEU A 28 4.33 -23.51 26.09
C LEU A 28 4.36 -22.00 25.77
N PHE A 29 4.61 -21.15 26.79
CA PHE A 29 4.82 -19.73 26.62
C PHE A 29 6.12 -19.42 25.85
N LEU A 30 7.19 -20.16 26.15
CA LEU A 30 8.46 -20.01 25.44
C LEU A 30 8.36 -20.50 23.99
N ALA A 31 7.65 -21.59 23.73
CA ALA A 31 7.38 -22.07 22.38
C ALA A 31 6.42 -21.13 21.62
N LEU A 32 5.42 -20.54 22.30
CA LEU A 32 4.52 -19.56 21.72
C LEU A 32 5.24 -18.22 21.46
N ALA A 33 6.11 -17.77 22.37
CA ALA A 33 6.94 -16.59 22.17
C ALA A 33 7.94 -16.77 21.02
N LEU A 34 8.51 -17.98 20.86
CA LEU A 34 9.36 -18.32 19.73
C LEU A 34 8.57 -18.48 18.40
N CYS A 35 7.28 -18.82 18.48
CA CYS A 35 6.41 -18.82 17.30
C CYS A 35 5.88 -17.41 16.95
N LEU A 36 5.85 -16.47 17.90
CA LEU A 36 5.41 -15.10 17.66
C LEU A 36 6.53 -14.20 17.07
N THR A 37 7.79 -14.67 17.10
CA THR A 37 8.92 -13.93 16.52
C THR A 37 9.14 -14.14 15.02
N SER A 38 8.23 -14.83 14.34
CA SER A 38 8.28 -15.03 12.89
C SER A 38 6.91 -14.93 12.20
N VAL A 39 6.04 -14.06 12.66
CA VAL A 39 5.02 -13.52 11.78
C VAL A 39 5.74 -12.49 10.91
N ASN A 40 6.34 -12.95 9.81
CA ASN A 40 6.64 -12.06 8.71
C ASN A 40 5.31 -11.43 8.32
N ALA A 41 5.12 -10.18 8.71
CA ALA A 41 3.97 -9.41 8.30
C ALA A 41 3.86 -9.51 6.77
N LEU A 42 2.72 -9.87 6.30
CA LEU A 42 2.30 -9.71 4.90
C LEU A 42 2.35 -8.21 4.65
N ALA A 43 3.11 -7.76 3.63
CA ALA A 43 3.42 -6.36 3.75
C ALA A 43 3.91 -5.73 2.46
N CYS A 44 3.06 -4.93 1.86
CA CYS A 44 3.41 -3.95 0.84
C CYS A 44 4.55 -3.02 1.32
N THR A 45 5.30 -2.48 0.39
CA THR A 45 6.32 -1.47 0.69
C THR A 45 6.24 -0.37 -0.34
N ALA A 46 6.09 0.86 0.13
CA ALA A 46 6.09 2.02 -0.73
C ALA A 46 7.34 2.89 -0.54
N VAL A 47 7.65 3.69 -1.55
CA VAL A 47 8.76 4.66 -1.54
C VAL A 47 8.34 5.93 -2.27
N TYR A 48 8.78 7.07 -1.77
CA TYR A 48 8.64 8.38 -2.38
C TYR A 48 9.98 9.06 -2.55
N VAL A 49 10.19 9.72 -3.70
CA VAL A 49 11.37 10.55 -3.98
C VAL A 49 10.89 11.82 -4.70
N GLY A 50 11.05 12.95 -4.04
CA GLY A 50 10.67 14.27 -4.57
C GLY A 50 11.58 14.73 -5.71
N SER A 51 11.09 15.60 -6.56
CA SER A 51 11.73 16.00 -7.81
C SER A 51 13.11 16.65 -7.66
N ASP A 52 13.39 17.32 -6.54
CA ASP A 52 14.72 17.90 -6.27
C ASP A 52 15.77 16.84 -5.92
N LEU A 53 15.33 15.62 -5.63
CA LEU A 53 16.17 14.48 -5.25
C LEU A 53 16.33 13.47 -6.39
N THR A 54 15.77 13.73 -7.56
CA THR A 54 15.84 12.84 -8.72
C THR A 54 16.79 13.38 -9.79
N ALA A 55 17.36 12.47 -10.58
CA ALA A 55 18.35 12.82 -11.59
C ALA A 55 17.77 13.61 -12.79
N ASP A 56 16.48 13.42 -13.06
CA ASP A 56 15.79 14.07 -14.19
C ASP A 56 14.78 15.14 -13.73
N GLY A 57 14.63 15.35 -12.42
CA GLY A 57 13.73 16.33 -11.85
C GLY A 57 12.24 15.95 -11.95
N THR A 58 11.92 14.67 -12.11
CA THR A 58 10.56 14.13 -11.98
C THR A 58 10.32 13.63 -10.56
N THR A 59 9.11 13.71 -10.06
CA THR A 59 8.76 13.05 -8.79
C THR A 59 8.49 11.58 -9.04
N MET A 60 8.96 10.71 -8.15
CA MET A 60 8.68 9.29 -8.21
C MET A 60 8.04 8.79 -6.91
N PHE A 61 7.02 7.97 -7.04
CA PHE A 61 6.56 7.12 -5.96
C PHE A 61 6.27 5.72 -6.48
N ALA A 62 6.41 4.74 -5.63
CA ALA A 62 6.31 3.35 -6.04
C ALA A 62 5.78 2.48 -4.90
N ARG A 63 5.24 1.32 -5.25
CA ARG A 63 4.76 0.33 -4.29
C ARG A 63 4.95 -1.06 -4.83
N SER A 64 5.32 -2.01 -3.95
CA SER A 64 5.14 -3.44 -4.18
C SER A 64 3.92 -3.93 -3.44
N GLU A 65 3.15 -4.83 -4.03
CA GLU A 65 2.09 -5.55 -3.34
C GLU A 65 2.58 -6.93 -2.93
N ASP A 66 2.60 -7.17 -1.61
CA ASP A 66 3.14 -8.38 -1.01
C ASP A 66 2.05 -9.13 -0.25
N ILE A 67 1.41 -10.06 -0.90
CA ILE A 67 0.38 -10.88 -0.27
C ILE A 67 0.75 -12.37 -0.37
N SER A 68 0.05 -13.24 0.34
CA SER A 68 0.24 -14.66 0.16
C SER A 68 -0.26 -15.07 -1.23
N ASN A 69 0.65 -15.37 -2.12
CA ASN A 69 0.56 -15.85 -3.50
C ASN A 69 -0.61 -16.80 -3.80
N SER A 70 -1.84 -16.39 -3.60
CA SER A 70 -3.00 -17.23 -3.85
C SER A 70 -3.70 -16.90 -5.16
N TYR A 71 -3.39 -15.78 -5.77
CA TYR A 71 -3.95 -15.34 -7.04
C TYR A 71 -2.92 -14.49 -7.81
N ASN A 72 -3.23 -14.17 -9.05
CA ASN A 72 -2.42 -13.40 -9.94
C ASN A 72 -2.90 -11.94 -9.97
N LYS A 73 -2.02 -11.01 -10.30
CA LYS A 73 -2.37 -9.63 -10.66
C LYS A 73 -2.44 -9.51 -12.17
N LEU A 74 -3.34 -8.68 -12.62
CA LEU A 74 -3.54 -8.32 -14.02
C LEU A 74 -3.31 -6.82 -14.18
N PHE A 75 -2.96 -6.39 -15.40
CA PHE A 75 -2.78 -4.98 -15.70
C PHE A 75 -3.59 -4.60 -16.93
N TYR A 76 -4.52 -3.67 -16.76
CA TYR A 76 -5.48 -3.25 -17.79
C TYR A 76 -5.44 -1.75 -18.09
N ALA A 77 -5.79 -1.40 -19.32
CA ALA A 77 -6.28 -0.08 -19.68
C ALA A 77 -7.82 -0.12 -19.65
N ILE A 78 -8.42 0.58 -18.73
CA ILE A 78 -9.86 0.63 -18.49
C ILE A 78 -10.44 1.80 -19.32
N PRO A 79 -11.42 1.57 -20.19
CA PRO A 79 -11.97 2.65 -21.01
C PRO A 79 -12.81 3.63 -20.18
N ALA A 80 -12.92 4.87 -20.67
CA ALA A 80 -13.83 5.85 -20.08
C ALA A 80 -15.29 5.35 -20.13
N GLY A 81 -16.07 5.68 -19.11
CA GLY A 81 -17.48 5.30 -19.02
C GLY A 81 -17.72 3.84 -18.68
N VAL A 82 -16.73 3.12 -18.16
CA VAL A 82 -16.92 1.77 -17.61
C VAL A 82 -17.86 1.82 -16.41
N HIS A 83 -17.78 2.87 -15.63
CA HIS A 83 -18.77 3.26 -14.62
C HIS A 83 -19.54 4.48 -15.13
N THR A 84 -20.84 4.51 -14.89
CA THR A 84 -21.72 5.58 -15.39
C THR A 84 -22.34 6.38 -14.25
N ALA A 85 -22.68 7.64 -14.51
CA ALA A 85 -23.35 8.50 -13.54
C ALA A 85 -24.62 7.84 -12.98
N GLY A 86 -24.73 7.75 -11.66
CA GLY A 86 -25.83 7.09 -10.96
C GLY A 86 -25.68 5.58 -10.76
N GLU A 87 -24.64 4.96 -11.29
CA GLU A 87 -24.31 3.56 -11.01
C GLU A 87 -23.88 3.39 -9.56
N VAL A 88 -24.35 2.33 -8.91
CA VAL A 88 -23.93 1.96 -7.57
C VAL A 88 -22.80 0.95 -7.68
N TYR A 89 -21.62 1.36 -7.27
CA TYR A 89 -20.46 0.51 -7.07
C TYR A 89 -20.64 -0.31 -5.80
N ASN A 90 -20.28 -1.59 -5.85
CA ASN A 90 -20.29 -2.48 -4.70
C ASN A 90 -18.87 -2.99 -4.46
N GLY A 91 -18.29 -2.60 -3.34
CA GLY A 91 -16.98 -3.04 -2.88
C GLY A 91 -17.01 -4.39 -2.20
N CYS A 92 -15.83 -4.85 -1.75
CA CYS A 92 -15.64 -6.18 -1.19
C CYS A 92 -16.33 -6.38 0.15
N TYR A 93 -16.24 -5.42 1.05
CA TYR A 93 -16.59 -5.62 2.46
C TYR A 93 -17.92 -4.96 2.88
N GLY A 94 -18.70 -4.51 1.93
CA GLY A 94 -20.00 -3.85 2.17
C GLY A 94 -20.00 -2.38 1.82
N PHE A 95 -18.84 -1.82 1.47
CA PHE A 95 -18.74 -0.46 0.96
C PHE A 95 -19.56 -0.29 -0.32
N THR A 96 -20.28 0.82 -0.42
CA THR A 96 -20.99 1.21 -1.64
C THR A 96 -20.73 2.67 -1.98
N TYR A 97 -20.58 2.94 -3.26
CA TYR A 97 -20.41 4.29 -3.77
C TYR A 97 -21.33 4.53 -4.97
N THR A 98 -21.92 5.71 -5.09
CA THR A 98 -22.71 6.08 -6.28
C THR A 98 -21.92 7.06 -7.12
N PHE A 99 -21.51 6.65 -8.32
CA PHE A 99 -20.76 7.52 -9.23
C PHE A 99 -21.54 8.78 -9.58
N THR A 100 -20.88 9.93 -9.54
CA THR A 100 -21.49 11.23 -9.82
C THR A 100 -21.42 11.61 -11.28
N LYS A 101 -20.51 11.00 -12.03
CA LYS A 101 -20.28 11.18 -13.48
C LYS A 101 -19.86 9.87 -14.13
N ASP A 102 -19.78 9.86 -15.46
CA ASP A 102 -19.15 8.76 -16.19
C ASP A 102 -17.64 8.77 -15.89
N SER A 103 -17.07 7.59 -15.63
CA SER A 103 -15.68 7.44 -15.23
C SER A 103 -14.70 7.90 -16.30
N TYR A 104 -13.56 8.48 -15.86
CA TYR A 104 -12.42 8.66 -16.74
C TYR A 104 -11.85 7.31 -17.21
N ALA A 105 -11.11 7.30 -18.31
CA ALA A 105 -10.28 6.15 -18.65
C ALA A 105 -9.10 6.10 -17.69
N TYR A 106 -8.63 4.91 -17.32
CA TYR A 106 -7.49 4.75 -16.42
C TYR A 106 -6.76 3.42 -16.63
N THR A 107 -5.51 3.32 -16.21
CA THR A 107 -4.79 2.06 -16.05
C THR A 107 -5.09 1.48 -14.67
N ALA A 108 -5.07 0.15 -14.52
CA ALA A 108 -5.32 -0.50 -13.24
C ALA A 108 -4.52 -1.79 -13.06
N PHE A 109 -3.90 -1.92 -11.87
CA PHE A 109 -3.40 -3.19 -11.35
C PHE A 109 -4.54 -3.88 -10.62
N ARG A 110 -5.04 -4.97 -11.20
CA ARG A 110 -6.30 -5.60 -10.78
C ARG A 110 -6.07 -7.03 -10.34
N ASP A 111 -6.78 -7.46 -9.30
CA ASP A 111 -6.81 -8.84 -8.89
C ASP A 111 -7.48 -9.74 -9.94
N ASP A 112 -6.92 -10.94 -10.12
CA ASP A 112 -7.49 -11.96 -11.00
C ASP A 112 -8.70 -12.64 -10.36
N ASN A 113 -9.85 -12.00 -10.42
CA ASN A 113 -11.11 -12.55 -9.90
C ASN A 113 -11.63 -13.75 -10.71
N GLY A 114 -11.08 -14.01 -11.92
CA GLY A 114 -11.36 -15.22 -12.67
C GLY A 114 -10.86 -16.49 -11.98
N ALA A 115 -9.94 -16.35 -11.01
CA ALA A 115 -9.51 -17.44 -10.14
C ALA A 115 -10.51 -17.79 -9.03
N ALA A 116 -11.62 -17.05 -8.90
CA ALA A 116 -12.69 -17.37 -7.96
C ALA A 116 -13.36 -18.68 -8.36
N LYS A 117 -12.92 -19.77 -7.75
CA LYS A 117 -13.61 -21.06 -7.87
C LYS A 117 -14.94 -20.96 -7.13
N ASP A 118 -16.00 -21.38 -7.82
CA ASP A 118 -17.36 -21.46 -7.26
C ASP A 118 -18.01 -20.09 -6.93
N GLY A 119 -17.54 -19.01 -7.55
CA GLY A 119 -18.10 -17.67 -7.37
C GLY A 119 -17.79 -17.05 -5.99
N VAL A 120 -16.80 -17.55 -5.29
CA VAL A 120 -16.31 -16.99 -4.03
C VAL A 120 -15.19 -16.02 -4.34
N CYS A 121 -15.33 -14.77 -3.93
CA CYS A 121 -14.27 -13.77 -4.04
C CYS A 121 -13.03 -14.23 -3.23
N PRO A 122 -11.83 -14.25 -3.82
CA PRO A 122 -10.62 -14.61 -3.09
C PRO A 122 -10.27 -13.60 -1.99
N ASP A 123 -10.66 -12.32 -2.16
CA ASP A 123 -10.32 -11.25 -1.23
C ASP A 123 -11.20 -11.27 0.02
N CYS A 124 -12.50 -11.14 -0.14
CA CYS A 124 -13.43 -11.10 0.99
C CYS A 124 -14.03 -12.46 1.38
N GLY A 125 -13.86 -13.51 0.57
CA GLY A 125 -14.42 -14.84 0.79
C GLY A 125 -15.96 -14.92 0.72
N GLN A 126 -16.60 -13.90 0.10
CA GLN A 126 -18.04 -13.81 -0.04
C GLN A 126 -18.51 -14.33 -1.41
N THR A 127 -19.76 -14.76 -1.50
CA THR A 127 -20.39 -15.21 -2.76
C THR A 127 -21.26 -14.11 -3.34
N HIS A 128 -20.74 -12.88 -3.45
CA HIS A 128 -21.45 -11.78 -4.07
C HIS A 128 -20.65 -11.21 -5.26
N ALA A 129 -21.34 -10.58 -6.18
CA ALA A 129 -20.71 -9.85 -7.24
C ALA A 129 -20.25 -8.48 -6.71
N HIS A 130 -18.95 -8.24 -6.76
CA HIS A 130 -18.37 -6.94 -6.51
C HIS A 130 -17.32 -6.63 -7.58
N THR A 131 -16.89 -5.38 -7.62
CA THR A 131 -15.82 -4.97 -8.53
C THR A 131 -14.48 -5.56 -8.07
N PRO A 132 -13.61 -5.98 -9.00
CA PRO A 132 -12.28 -6.44 -8.67
C PRO A 132 -11.49 -5.39 -7.88
N TYR A 133 -10.68 -5.83 -6.93
CA TYR A 133 -9.72 -4.99 -6.24
C TYR A 133 -8.69 -4.39 -7.22
N GLU A 134 -8.47 -3.07 -7.16
CA GLU A 134 -7.51 -2.34 -7.96
C GLU A 134 -6.51 -1.61 -7.06
N ALA A 135 -5.23 -2.00 -7.15
CA ALA A 135 -4.18 -1.56 -6.24
C ALA A 135 -3.61 -0.17 -6.57
N GLY A 136 -3.62 0.21 -7.83
CA GLY A 136 -3.05 1.47 -8.31
C GLY A 136 -3.34 1.69 -9.79
N GLY A 137 -3.03 2.88 -10.28
CA GLY A 137 -3.18 3.26 -11.68
C GLY A 137 -3.12 4.76 -11.91
N THR A 138 -3.28 5.17 -13.16
CA THR A 138 -3.33 6.58 -13.57
C THR A 138 -4.50 6.81 -14.52
N ASN A 139 -5.28 7.86 -14.29
CA ASN A 139 -6.40 8.18 -15.15
C ASN A 139 -6.03 9.15 -16.30
N SER A 140 -6.96 9.32 -17.24
CA SER A 140 -6.78 10.17 -18.42
C SER A 140 -6.70 11.68 -18.13
N MET A 141 -6.88 12.07 -16.87
CA MET A 141 -6.66 13.44 -16.40
C MET A 141 -5.26 13.63 -15.78
N GLY A 142 -4.44 12.56 -15.70
CA GLY A 142 -3.10 12.57 -15.12
C GLY A 142 -3.04 12.31 -13.61
N VAL A 143 -4.16 11.95 -13.00
CA VAL A 143 -4.18 11.58 -11.59
C VAL A 143 -3.68 10.16 -11.42
N SER A 144 -2.61 9.99 -10.64
CA SER A 144 -2.05 8.69 -10.27
C SER A 144 -2.38 8.37 -8.81
N VAL A 145 -2.84 7.15 -8.54
CA VAL A 145 -3.20 6.68 -7.20
C VAL A 145 -2.54 5.34 -6.93
N SER A 146 -1.99 5.18 -5.73
CA SER A 146 -1.51 3.90 -5.20
C SER A 146 -1.97 3.77 -3.75
N ALA A 147 -2.79 2.79 -3.45
CA ALA A 147 -3.32 2.53 -2.13
C ALA A 147 -2.73 1.25 -1.54
N THR A 148 -2.53 1.21 -0.22
CA THR A 148 -1.97 0.05 0.47
C THR A 148 -2.51 -0.10 1.89
N GLU A 149 -3.07 -1.26 2.22
CA GLU A 149 -3.47 -1.63 3.59
C GLU A 149 -2.23 -2.00 4.41
N THR A 150 -1.68 -1.05 5.13
CA THR A 150 -0.39 -1.23 5.79
C THR A 150 -0.29 -0.63 7.17
N ILE A 151 -1.30 0.09 7.61
CA ILE A 151 -1.30 0.85 8.85
C ILE A 151 -2.32 0.24 9.80
N GLY A 152 -2.03 0.24 11.07
CA GLY A 152 -2.97 -0.14 12.10
C GLY A 152 -2.87 0.78 13.31
N CYS A 153 -3.94 0.91 14.07
CA CYS A 153 -3.93 1.63 15.33
C CYS A 153 -3.72 0.72 16.53
N SER A 154 -3.37 1.32 17.66
CA SER A 154 -3.31 0.61 18.94
C SER A 154 -4.69 0.10 19.37
N ASP A 155 -4.71 -0.94 20.23
CA ASP A 155 -5.96 -1.48 20.77
C ASP A 155 -6.79 -0.38 21.48
N ALA A 156 -6.14 0.55 22.17
CA ALA A 156 -6.82 1.65 22.86
C ALA A 156 -7.51 2.61 21.89
N LEU A 157 -6.90 2.91 20.76
CA LEU A 157 -7.50 3.71 19.69
C LEU A 157 -8.64 2.95 19.00
N TYR A 158 -8.44 1.67 18.74
CA TYR A 158 -9.49 0.85 18.14
C TYR A 158 -10.76 0.76 19.03
N GLU A 159 -10.62 0.79 20.35
CA GLU A 159 -11.76 0.84 21.26
C GLU A 159 -12.52 2.18 21.19
N VAL A 160 -11.83 3.28 20.85
CA VAL A 160 -12.42 4.63 20.75
C VAL A 160 -12.98 4.90 19.36
N ASP A 161 -12.27 4.51 18.32
CA ASP A 161 -12.59 4.74 16.91
C ASP A 161 -12.36 3.47 16.07
N PRO A 162 -13.26 2.47 16.21
CA PRO A 162 -13.11 1.19 15.50
C PRO A 162 -13.34 1.35 13.99
N TYR A 163 -12.70 0.50 13.19
CA TYR A 163 -13.04 0.36 11.77
C TYR A 163 -14.51 0.02 11.57
N THR A 164 -15.08 0.49 10.47
CA THR A 164 -16.48 0.29 10.13
C THR A 164 -16.65 -0.84 9.12
N ASP A 165 -17.70 -1.65 9.26
CA ASP A 165 -17.94 -2.81 8.36
C ASP A 165 -18.32 -2.38 6.93
N GLU A 166 -18.79 -1.14 6.74
CA GLU A 166 -19.20 -0.57 5.46
C GLU A 166 -18.26 0.56 4.99
N GLY A 167 -17.13 0.72 5.67
CA GLY A 167 -16.11 1.73 5.34
C GLY A 167 -15.37 1.39 4.05
N ILE A 168 -14.78 2.42 3.46
CA ILE A 168 -13.88 2.23 2.31
C ILE A 168 -12.53 1.66 2.79
N GLU A 169 -11.94 0.80 1.97
CA GLU A 169 -10.58 0.31 2.19
C GLU A 169 -9.75 0.26 0.90
N GLU A 170 -8.54 -0.26 0.98
CA GLU A 170 -7.60 -0.35 -0.12
C GLU A 170 -8.26 -0.86 -1.41
N ALA A 171 -9.13 -1.87 -1.30
CA ALA A 171 -9.76 -2.54 -2.44
C ALA A 171 -10.61 -1.62 -3.33
N GLU A 172 -11.13 -0.53 -2.80
CA GLU A 172 -12.05 0.37 -3.49
C GLU A 172 -11.48 1.75 -3.79
N ILE A 173 -10.50 2.20 -2.98
CA ILE A 173 -9.96 3.56 -3.03
C ILE A 173 -9.52 3.92 -4.45
N THR A 174 -8.71 3.09 -5.07
CA THR A 174 -8.14 3.36 -6.40
C THR A 174 -9.23 3.50 -7.46
N THR A 175 -10.17 2.57 -7.52
CA THR A 175 -11.26 2.58 -8.52
C THR A 175 -12.11 3.85 -8.42
N VAL A 176 -12.50 4.23 -7.18
CA VAL A 176 -13.35 5.41 -6.96
C VAL A 176 -12.60 6.70 -7.33
N LEU A 177 -11.37 6.85 -6.85
CA LEU A 177 -10.61 8.09 -7.07
C LEU A 177 -10.24 8.29 -8.53
N LEU A 178 -9.75 7.25 -9.23
CA LEU A 178 -9.39 7.34 -10.64
C LEU A 178 -10.60 7.57 -11.54
N SER A 179 -11.77 7.03 -11.18
CA SER A 179 -13.00 7.22 -11.93
C SER A 179 -13.53 8.66 -11.86
N GLU A 180 -13.39 9.33 -10.70
CA GLU A 180 -14.11 10.56 -10.39
C GLU A 180 -13.25 11.82 -10.42
N SER A 181 -11.92 11.73 -10.21
CA SER A 181 -11.09 12.90 -9.92
C SER A 181 -10.32 13.39 -11.13
N ALA A 182 -10.31 14.70 -11.35
CA ALA A 182 -9.57 15.34 -12.44
C ALA A 182 -8.23 15.94 -11.97
N THR A 183 -8.02 16.07 -10.65
CA THR A 183 -6.79 16.54 -10.04
C THR A 183 -6.47 15.72 -8.78
N ALA A 184 -5.20 15.75 -8.36
CA ALA A 184 -4.78 15.12 -7.11
C ALA A 184 -5.57 15.67 -5.91
N LYS A 185 -5.78 16.97 -5.86
CA LYS A 185 -6.54 17.62 -4.79
C LYS A 185 -8.00 17.14 -4.75
N GLU A 186 -8.68 17.06 -5.91
CA GLU A 186 -10.04 16.53 -5.98
C GLU A 186 -10.10 15.08 -5.46
N ALA A 187 -9.10 14.26 -5.80
CA ALA A 187 -9.04 12.88 -5.33
C ALA A 187 -8.85 12.78 -3.80
N VAL A 188 -7.98 13.61 -3.23
CA VAL A 188 -7.84 13.70 -1.77
C VAL A 188 -9.14 14.14 -1.12
N GLU A 189 -9.73 15.25 -1.56
CA GLU A 189 -10.98 15.79 -0.99
C GLU A 189 -12.13 14.77 -1.08
N LEU A 190 -12.21 14.01 -2.19
CA LEU A 190 -13.18 12.92 -2.35
C LEU A 190 -12.95 11.81 -1.31
N LEU A 191 -11.71 11.32 -1.18
CA LEU A 191 -11.38 10.28 -0.20
C LEU A 191 -11.71 10.70 1.22
N LEU A 192 -11.31 11.92 1.61
CA LEU A 192 -11.59 12.44 2.96
C LEU A 192 -13.10 12.59 3.21
N SER A 193 -13.87 13.00 2.20
CA SER A 193 -15.33 13.09 2.31
C SER A 193 -16.00 11.71 2.49
N ILE A 194 -15.41 10.66 1.91
CA ILE A 194 -15.88 9.29 2.11
C ILE A 194 -15.55 8.83 3.54
N TYR A 195 -14.33 9.07 4.03
CA TYR A 195 -13.99 8.78 5.43
C TYR A 195 -14.90 9.48 6.42
N ASP A 196 -15.24 10.76 6.17
CA ASP A 196 -16.19 11.51 7.01
C ASP A 196 -17.60 10.92 6.97
N SER A 197 -17.99 10.30 5.86
CA SER A 197 -19.36 9.80 5.63
C SER A 197 -19.58 8.39 6.17
N VAL A 198 -18.68 7.47 5.85
CA VAL A 198 -18.83 6.02 6.12
C VAL A 198 -17.66 5.44 6.90
N GLY A 199 -16.56 6.16 7.05
CA GLY A 199 -15.36 5.68 7.70
C GLY A 199 -14.52 4.76 6.81
N ALA A 200 -13.55 4.10 7.44
CA ALA A 200 -12.65 3.14 6.84
C ALA A 200 -12.87 1.73 7.43
N ALA A 201 -12.74 0.70 6.60
CA ALA A 201 -12.79 -0.70 7.03
C ALA A 201 -11.41 -1.26 7.41
N GLY A 202 -10.33 -0.60 6.98
CA GLY A 202 -8.94 -0.92 7.28
C GLY A 202 -8.06 0.31 7.31
N GLY A 203 -6.82 0.17 7.79
CA GLY A 203 -5.84 1.24 7.84
C GLY A 203 -4.96 1.26 6.61
N SER A 204 -4.90 2.40 5.91
CA SER A 204 -4.22 2.50 4.62
C SER A 204 -3.27 3.69 4.55
N GLY A 205 -2.22 3.54 3.72
CA GLY A 205 -1.37 4.61 3.24
C GLY A 205 -1.60 4.81 1.74
N ILE A 206 -1.93 6.04 1.31
CA ILE A 206 -2.34 6.30 -0.06
C ILE A 206 -1.51 7.44 -0.66
N PHE A 207 -0.85 7.18 -1.81
CA PHE A 207 -0.27 8.23 -2.64
C PHE A 207 -1.28 8.67 -3.69
N ILE A 208 -1.43 9.97 -3.85
CA ILE A 208 -2.28 10.61 -4.84
C ILE A 208 -1.49 11.75 -5.47
N ALA A 209 -1.31 11.72 -6.79
CA ALA A 209 -0.47 12.68 -7.50
C ALA A 209 -1.10 13.13 -8.83
N ASP A 210 -0.77 14.35 -9.24
CA ASP A 210 -0.86 14.83 -10.60
C ASP A 210 0.44 15.59 -10.97
N ASP A 211 0.47 16.27 -12.09
CA ASP A 211 1.65 17.02 -12.56
C ASP A 211 1.99 18.28 -11.73
N LYS A 212 1.17 18.61 -10.72
CA LYS A 212 1.31 19.82 -9.89
C LYS A 212 1.63 19.55 -8.45
N GLU A 213 1.03 18.48 -7.91
CA GLU A 213 1.17 18.16 -6.49
C GLU A 213 1.06 16.68 -6.21
N VAL A 214 1.69 16.29 -5.10
CA VAL A 214 1.61 14.93 -4.57
C VAL A 214 1.11 15.02 -3.13
N TRP A 215 0.13 14.19 -2.81
CA TRP A 215 -0.40 14.01 -1.48
C TRP A 215 -0.15 12.60 -0.98
N TYR A 216 0.07 12.50 0.32
CA TYR A 216 0.11 11.22 1.01
C TYR A 216 -0.92 11.22 2.14
N VAL A 217 -1.75 10.20 2.16
CA VAL A 217 -2.86 10.09 3.11
C VAL A 217 -2.66 8.85 3.98
N GLU A 218 -2.84 8.99 5.28
CA GLU A 218 -2.92 7.88 6.22
C GLU A 218 -4.24 7.92 6.98
N ASN A 219 -4.89 6.76 7.09
CA ASN A 219 -5.95 6.53 8.04
C ASN A 219 -5.60 5.32 8.91
N ALA A 220 -5.37 5.51 10.20
CA ALA A 220 -5.01 4.42 11.11
C ALA A 220 -6.21 3.85 11.87
N SER A 221 -7.33 4.55 11.95
CA SER A 221 -8.55 4.11 12.65
C SER A 221 -9.81 4.36 11.80
N GLY A 222 -10.98 4.08 12.36
CA GLY A 222 -12.22 4.04 11.59
C GLY A 222 -12.60 5.35 10.92
N THR A 223 -12.42 6.49 11.59
CA THR A 223 -12.84 7.81 11.07
C THR A 223 -11.74 8.87 11.13
N GLN A 224 -10.54 8.52 11.62
CA GLN A 224 -9.45 9.49 11.74
C GLN A 224 -8.41 9.31 10.65
N TYR A 225 -8.08 10.39 10.00
CA TYR A 225 -7.16 10.45 8.86
C TYR A 225 -6.32 11.73 8.88
N VAL A 226 -5.21 11.67 8.17
CA VAL A 226 -4.38 12.82 7.83
C VAL A 226 -3.94 12.71 6.37
N ALA A 227 -4.06 13.78 5.62
CA ALA A 227 -3.46 13.97 4.31
C ALA A 227 -2.42 15.08 4.38
N VAL A 228 -1.24 14.83 3.84
CA VAL A 228 -0.14 15.80 3.79
C VAL A 228 0.35 16.00 2.36
N LYS A 229 0.59 17.24 1.97
CA LYS A 229 1.18 17.58 0.69
C LYS A 229 2.68 17.35 0.75
N LEU A 230 3.19 16.51 -0.15
CA LEU A 230 4.60 16.17 -0.19
C LEU A 230 5.41 17.25 -0.92
N THR A 231 6.64 17.49 -0.47
CA THR A 231 7.54 18.46 -1.10
C THR A 231 8.54 17.81 -2.04
N SER A 232 9.10 18.60 -2.95
CA SER A 232 10.14 18.17 -3.88
C SER A 232 11.44 17.72 -3.22
N THR A 233 11.66 18.08 -1.95
CA THR A 233 12.87 17.79 -1.18
C THR A 233 12.77 16.59 -0.25
N MET A 234 11.66 15.87 -0.29
CA MET A 234 11.41 14.71 0.57
C MET A 234 11.74 13.40 -0.12
N ALA A 235 12.27 12.43 0.66
CA ALA A 235 12.30 11.03 0.28
C ALA A 235 12.00 10.17 1.51
N PHE A 236 11.21 9.12 1.36
CA PHE A 236 10.90 8.19 2.45
C PHE A 236 10.46 6.82 1.95
N SER A 237 10.52 5.84 2.85
CA SER A 237 9.98 4.50 2.67
C SER A 237 8.81 4.30 3.63
N GLN A 238 7.78 3.63 3.18
CA GLN A 238 6.62 3.27 3.98
C GLN A 238 6.44 1.74 3.96
N PRO A 239 7.09 1.02 4.91
CA PRO A 239 7.02 -0.44 4.99
C PRO A 239 6.07 -0.91 6.10
N ASN A 240 4.77 -0.87 5.89
CA ASN A 240 3.74 -1.27 6.86
C ASN A 240 3.85 -0.57 8.23
N MET A 241 4.01 0.69 8.20
CA MET A 241 3.99 1.53 9.40
C MET A 241 3.52 2.93 9.03
N SER A 242 2.90 3.62 9.97
CA SER A 242 2.61 5.04 9.82
C SER A 242 3.91 5.84 9.73
N VAL A 243 3.99 6.78 8.81
CA VAL A 243 5.16 7.64 8.59
C VAL A 243 4.84 9.14 8.68
N ILE A 244 3.57 9.52 8.83
CA ILE A 244 3.19 10.88 9.14
C ILE A 244 3.40 11.12 10.64
N GLY A 245 4.24 12.03 11.01
CA GLY A 245 4.54 12.32 12.40
C GLY A 245 4.00 13.68 12.86
N LEU A 246 4.84 14.66 13.31
CA LEU A 246 4.40 15.97 13.83
C LEU A 246 3.82 16.83 12.70
N ILE A 247 2.60 17.17 12.73
CA ILE A 247 1.91 18.05 11.82
C ILE A 247 1.34 19.25 12.56
N ASP A 248 1.24 20.36 11.84
CA ASP A 248 0.54 21.57 12.25
C ASP A 248 -0.85 21.56 11.60
N LEU A 249 -1.90 21.48 12.42
CA LEU A 249 -3.27 21.46 11.92
C LEU A 249 -3.77 22.85 11.49
N ASP A 250 -3.02 23.92 11.76
CA ASP A 250 -3.29 25.26 11.26
C ASP A 250 -2.72 25.49 9.85
N ASP A 251 -1.82 24.61 9.37
CA ASP A 251 -1.30 24.62 7.98
C ASP A 251 -2.30 23.98 7.00
N THR A 252 -3.40 24.65 6.77
CA THR A 252 -4.50 24.17 5.90
C THR A 252 -4.14 24.14 4.40
N GLU A 253 -2.99 24.65 4.01
CA GLU A 253 -2.49 24.56 2.63
C GLU A 253 -1.85 23.19 2.35
N ASN A 254 -1.15 22.63 3.34
CA ASN A 254 -0.34 21.43 3.19
C ASN A 254 -0.87 20.25 4.02
N VAL A 255 -1.84 20.49 4.93
CA VAL A 255 -2.40 19.46 5.81
C VAL A 255 -3.93 19.49 5.77
N MET A 256 -4.53 18.32 5.56
CA MET A 256 -5.96 18.09 5.77
C MET A 256 -6.11 16.94 6.76
N ALA A 257 -6.93 17.12 7.79
CA ALA A 257 -7.10 16.11 8.83
C ALA A 257 -8.55 16.05 9.32
N SER A 258 -8.94 14.91 9.88
CA SER A 258 -10.24 14.74 10.52
C SER A 258 -10.41 15.71 11.69
N ALA A 259 -11.60 16.25 11.85
CA ALA A 259 -11.89 17.29 12.84
C ALA A 259 -11.67 16.84 14.30
N ASN A 260 -11.74 15.54 14.58
CA ASN A 260 -11.64 14.98 15.92
C ASN A 260 -10.27 14.31 16.20
N LEU A 261 -9.28 14.50 15.34
CA LEU A 261 -8.00 13.82 15.40
C LEU A 261 -7.35 13.88 16.78
N ILE A 262 -7.17 15.08 17.35
CA ILE A 262 -6.61 15.26 18.70
C ILE A 262 -7.53 14.65 19.76
N ALA A 263 -8.84 14.90 19.67
CA ALA A 263 -9.78 14.48 20.70
C ALA A 263 -9.86 12.94 20.82
N VAL A 264 -9.81 12.21 19.70
CA VAL A 264 -9.81 10.75 19.67
C VAL A 264 -8.52 10.21 20.28
N ALA A 265 -7.36 10.76 19.91
CA ALA A 265 -6.08 10.36 20.49
C ALA A 265 -6.01 10.63 22.01
N GLU A 266 -6.61 11.73 22.48
CA GLU A 266 -6.72 12.02 23.91
C GLU A 266 -7.62 11.04 24.65
N GLN A 267 -8.79 10.73 24.06
CA GLN A 267 -9.71 9.76 24.64
C GLN A 267 -9.06 8.37 24.75
N ALA A 268 -8.23 8.01 23.80
CA ALA A 268 -7.43 6.78 23.82
C ALA A 268 -6.23 6.86 24.78
N GLY A 269 -5.86 8.05 25.24
CA GLY A 269 -4.69 8.28 26.11
C GLY A 269 -3.35 8.19 25.36
N SER A 270 -3.35 8.32 24.04
CA SER A 270 -2.18 8.14 23.16
C SER A 270 -1.68 9.44 22.52
N TYR A 271 -2.33 10.57 22.79
CA TYR A 271 -1.96 11.85 22.18
C TYR A 271 -0.52 12.27 22.47
N VAL A 272 0.20 12.58 21.40
CA VAL A 272 1.54 13.17 21.42
C VAL A 272 1.51 14.43 20.56
N GLY A 273 1.79 15.59 21.14
CA GLY A 273 1.76 16.87 20.44
C GLY A 273 1.70 18.06 21.39
N ASP A 274 1.42 19.24 20.87
CA ASP A 274 1.21 20.47 21.62
C ASP A 274 -0.15 21.08 21.26
N LYS A 275 -1.10 21.07 22.20
CA LYS A 275 -2.44 21.61 21.99
C LYS A 275 -2.49 23.11 21.81
N GLU A 276 -1.59 23.84 22.48
CA GLU A 276 -1.55 25.30 22.36
C GLU A 276 -1.06 25.71 20.96
N ALA A 277 -0.20 24.89 20.37
CA ALA A 277 0.29 25.05 19.02
C ALA A 277 -0.55 24.30 17.97
N ASN A 278 -1.65 23.66 18.35
CA ASN A 278 -2.53 22.85 17.49
C ASN A 278 -1.78 21.81 16.66
N THR A 279 -0.80 21.12 17.27
CA THR A 279 0.03 20.12 16.60
C THR A 279 -0.20 18.71 17.15
N ILE A 280 0.01 17.70 16.31
CA ILE A 280 -0.02 16.29 16.71
C ILE A 280 1.07 15.50 15.96
N ASP A 281 1.79 14.65 16.67
CA ASP A 281 2.58 13.60 16.05
C ASP A 281 1.65 12.41 15.75
N TYR A 282 1.26 12.28 14.49
CA TYR A 282 0.24 11.33 14.09
C TYR A 282 0.68 9.88 14.33
N ALA A 283 1.84 9.49 13.83
CA ALA A 283 2.31 8.13 14.01
C ALA A 283 2.58 7.79 15.48
N ALA A 284 3.15 8.71 16.26
CA ALA A 284 3.34 8.50 17.70
C ALA A 284 2.02 8.37 18.47
N SER A 285 0.95 9.03 17.97
CA SER A 285 -0.36 9.01 18.59
C SER A 285 -1.22 7.82 18.14
N TYR A 286 -1.11 7.41 16.87
CA TYR A 286 -2.06 6.47 16.24
C TYR A 286 -1.49 5.09 15.93
N ASN A 287 -0.18 4.96 15.66
CA ASN A 287 0.41 3.71 15.20
C ASN A 287 0.29 2.58 16.25
N ALA A 288 -0.04 1.38 15.78
CA ALA A 288 -0.12 0.19 16.62
C ALA A 288 1.24 -0.30 17.13
N ASP A 289 2.29 -0.15 16.32
CA ASP A 289 3.64 -0.60 16.62
C ASP A 289 4.62 0.56 16.44
N GLN A 290 5.29 0.91 17.52
CA GLN A 290 6.33 1.94 17.52
C GLN A 290 7.73 1.36 17.20
N GLY A 291 7.79 0.08 16.87
CA GLY A 291 9.02 -0.61 16.48
C GLY A 291 9.38 -0.37 15.02
N VAL A 292 10.69 -0.27 14.76
CA VAL A 292 11.21 -0.15 13.39
C VAL A 292 11.52 -1.52 12.83
N GLY A 293 10.77 -1.92 11.81
CA GLY A 293 10.95 -3.21 11.14
C GLY A 293 12.24 -3.29 10.31
N SER A 294 12.70 -4.51 10.05
CA SER A 294 13.91 -4.77 9.25
C SER A 294 13.86 -4.17 7.83
N ARG A 295 12.67 -4.03 7.24
CA ARG A 295 12.50 -3.40 5.93
C ARG A 295 12.86 -1.92 5.96
N MET A 296 12.44 -1.19 7.01
CA MET A 296 12.85 0.21 7.17
C MET A 296 14.36 0.31 7.38
N VAL A 297 14.97 -0.56 8.21
CA VAL A 297 16.44 -0.60 8.40
C VAL A 297 17.16 -0.81 7.07
N ASN A 298 16.68 -1.74 6.25
CA ASN A 298 17.28 -2.01 4.94
C ASN A 298 17.06 -0.85 3.96
N ALA A 299 15.87 -0.23 3.97
CA ALA A 299 15.58 0.95 3.20
C ALA A 299 16.52 2.12 3.53
N LEU A 300 16.69 2.43 4.82
CA LEU A 300 17.60 3.50 5.27
C LEU A 300 19.04 3.26 4.81
N LYS A 301 19.52 2.01 4.87
CA LYS A 301 20.86 1.63 4.38
C LYS A 301 20.99 1.81 2.86
N TYR A 302 19.93 1.54 2.12
CA TYR A 302 19.93 1.74 0.68
C TYR A 302 19.88 3.21 0.30
N PHE A 303 19.10 4.02 1.00
CA PHE A 303 19.03 5.47 0.77
C PHE A 303 20.38 6.15 1.01
N ASN A 304 21.03 5.82 2.13
CA ASN A 304 22.33 6.37 2.47
C ASN A 304 23.04 5.54 3.56
N ALA A 305 23.90 4.62 3.14
CA ALA A 305 24.62 3.74 4.04
C ALA A 305 25.51 4.48 5.04
N ALA A 306 25.97 5.70 4.71
CA ALA A 306 26.85 6.47 5.59
C ALA A 306 26.12 7.09 6.79
N THR A 307 24.81 7.33 6.67
CA THR A 307 23.99 7.95 7.71
C THR A 307 23.05 6.97 8.40
N ALA A 308 22.84 5.78 7.82
CA ALA A 308 21.94 4.78 8.35
C ALA A 308 22.43 4.25 9.72
N LYS A 309 21.53 4.22 10.69
CA LYS A 309 21.80 3.60 11.99
C LYS A 309 21.58 2.09 11.91
N GLU A 310 22.38 1.32 12.67
CA GLU A 310 22.24 -0.14 12.73
C GLU A 310 20.95 -0.56 13.44
N GLU A 311 20.58 0.16 14.49
CA GLU A 311 19.37 -0.07 15.30
C GLU A 311 18.61 1.26 15.41
N PRO A 312 17.91 1.71 14.34
CA PRO A 312 17.14 2.93 14.39
C PRO A 312 15.92 2.76 15.29
N VAL A 313 15.54 3.82 15.98
CA VAL A 313 14.25 3.93 16.66
C VAL A 313 13.36 4.88 15.88
N TYR A 314 12.04 4.80 16.10
CA TYR A 314 11.08 5.66 15.40
C TYR A 314 11.47 7.15 15.44
N ALA A 315 11.90 7.64 16.63
CA ALA A 315 12.36 9.02 16.80
C ALA A 315 13.59 9.43 15.96
N ASP A 316 14.28 8.51 15.32
CA ASP A 316 15.44 8.83 14.45
C ASP A 316 15.04 9.32 13.06
N PHE A 317 13.81 9.05 12.65
CA PHE A 317 13.24 9.47 11.36
C PHE A 317 11.87 10.11 11.50
N ALA A 318 11.15 9.84 12.56
CA ALA A 318 9.94 10.59 12.89
C ALA A 318 10.31 11.95 13.45
N ILE A 319 10.92 12.89 12.69
CA ILE A 319 11.47 13.85 13.26
C ILE A 319 11.31 15.16 13.06
N SER A 320 11.59 15.91 13.84
CA SER A 320 11.76 17.35 13.87
C SER A 320 11.78 17.95 12.50
N ASN A 321 10.66 17.97 11.88
CA ASN A 321 10.45 18.65 10.66
C ASN A 321 10.23 20.10 10.95
N VAL A 322 11.11 20.66 11.75
CA VAL A 322 11.15 22.07 11.95
C VAL A 322 12.19 22.64 10.99
N ALA A 323 11.74 23.36 9.98
CA ALA A 323 12.60 24.09 9.09
C ALA A 323 13.44 25.15 9.83
N ALA A 324 14.48 25.67 9.17
CA ALA A 324 15.38 26.64 9.79
C ALA A 324 14.67 27.95 10.25
N ASP A 325 13.52 28.27 9.68
CA ASP A 325 12.66 29.40 10.06
C ASP A 325 11.68 29.08 11.19
N GLY A 326 11.67 27.83 11.68
CA GLY A 326 10.79 27.37 12.75
C GLY A 326 9.45 26.81 12.27
N SER A 327 9.17 26.79 10.98
CA SER A 327 7.97 26.15 10.44
C SER A 327 8.06 24.63 10.55
N ILE A 328 6.89 23.99 10.76
CA ILE A 328 6.79 22.54 10.79
C ILE A 328 6.63 22.06 9.33
N VAL A 329 7.49 21.12 8.93
CA VAL A 329 7.38 20.46 7.62
C VAL A 329 6.61 19.15 7.82
N PRO A 330 5.48 18.96 7.13
CA PRO A 330 4.53 17.90 7.48
C PRO A 330 4.93 16.50 7.04
N MET A 331 6.15 16.10 7.08
CA MET A 331 6.53 14.69 6.88
C MET A 331 7.89 14.31 7.45
N TYR A 332 8.09 13.14 7.73
CA TYR A 332 8.86 12.51 8.67
C TYR A 332 9.98 11.66 8.35
N THR A 333 10.36 11.55 7.16
CA THR A 333 11.64 10.95 6.90
C THR A 333 12.52 11.95 6.20
N ASN A 334 13.33 12.65 6.98
CA ASN A 334 14.51 13.31 6.48
C ASN A 334 15.52 12.25 6.05
N ILE A 335 15.16 11.41 5.09
CA ILE A 335 16.13 10.51 4.49
C ILE A 335 16.94 11.34 3.51
N THR A 336 18.18 11.57 3.85
CA THR A 336 19.14 12.19 2.93
C THR A 336 19.64 11.10 2.00
N LEU A 337 19.36 11.24 0.70
CA LEU A 337 19.93 10.38 -0.32
C LEU A 337 21.43 10.64 -0.46
N ASP A 338 22.21 9.63 -0.81
CA ASP A 338 23.63 9.77 -1.07
C ASP A 338 23.91 10.27 -2.50
N HIS A 339 22.94 10.20 -3.40
CA HIS A 339 22.96 10.75 -4.76
C HIS A 339 21.55 11.04 -5.26
N ALA A 340 21.42 11.75 -6.38
CA ALA A 340 20.13 11.95 -7.03
C ALA A 340 19.64 10.65 -7.68
N TRP A 341 18.43 10.22 -7.32
CA TRP A 341 17.88 8.94 -7.79
C TRP A 341 17.32 9.00 -9.20
N SER A 342 17.54 7.92 -9.92
CA SER A 342 16.88 7.60 -11.19
C SER A 342 15.83 6.50 -10.97
N VAL A 343 15.05 6.19 -12.00
CA VAL A 343 14.15 5.02 -12.00
C VAL A 343 14.92 3.73 -11.70
N ALA A 344 16.17 3.60 -12.16
CA ALA A 344 16.99 2.43 -11.87
C ALA A 344 17.31 2.26 -10.38
N ASP A 345 17.42 3.37 -9.63
CA ASP A 345 17.61 3.31 -8.19
C ASP A 345 16.34 2.87 -7.47
N VAL A 346 15.17 3.31 -7.93
CA VAL A 346 13.88 2.82 -7.42
C VAL A 346 13.69 1.33 -7.75
N VAL A 347 14.05 0.88 -8.94
CA VAL A 347 14.08 -0.56 -9.28
C VAL A 347 15.03 -1.32 -8.35
N GLY A 348 16.25 -0.79 -8.13
CA GLY A 348 17.22 -1.37 -7.21
C GLY A 348 16.72 -1.44 -5.77
N TYR A 349 15.91 -0.49 -5.33
CA TYR A 349 15.25 -0.51 -4.03
C TYR A 349 14.35 -1.75 -3.86
N TYR A 350 13.60 -2.13 -4.89
CA TYR A 350 12.78 -3.34 -4.87
C TYR A 350 13.56 -4.64 -5.05
N HIS A 351 14.87 -4.57 -5.31
CA HIS A 351 15.76 -5.74 -5.28
C HIS A 351 16.36 -6.02 -3.90
N ILE A 352 16.11 -5.16 -2.89
CA ILE A 352 16.66 -5.35 -1.56
C ILE A 352 15.94 -6.50 -0.85
N ALA A 353 16.72 -7.36 -0.16
CA ALA A 353 16.17 -8.45 0.63
C ALA A 353 15.16 -7.95 1.67
N GLY A 354 13.94 -8.50 1.63
CA GLY A 354 12.82 -8.16 2.51
C GLY A 354 11.92 -7.03 2.01
N ILE A 355 12.36 -6.25 1.00
CA ILE A 355 11.51 -5.33 0.23
C ILE A 355 11.03 -6.04 -1.03
N GLY A 356 11.94 -6.43 -1.94
CA GLY A 356 11.61 -7.38 -2.99
C GLY A 356 11.53 -8.81 -2.46
N SER A 357 10.52 -9.53 -2.85
CA SER A 357 10.30 -10.90 -2.39
C SER A 357 9.48 -11.72 -3.39
N THR A 358 9.63 -13.04 -3.33
CA THR A 358 8.79 -13.98 -4.09
C THR A 358 7.30 -13.93 -3.72
N ARG A 359 6.89 -13.00 -2.85
CA ARG A 359 5.50 -12.73 -2.48
C ARG A 359 4.93 -11.48 -3.15
N ASN A 360 5.78 -10.73 -3.87
CA ASN A 360 5.26 -9.65 -4.68
C ASN A 360 4.26 -10.24 -5.70
N LEU A 361 3.13 -9.60 -5.85
CA LEU A 361 2.17 -9.89 -6.91
C LEU A 361 2.41 -8.96 -8.10
N GLU A 362 2.75 -7.72 -7.79
CA GLU A 362 3.16 -6.69 -8.73
C GLU A 362 4.01 -5.64 -8.01
N THR A 363 4.70 -4.83 -8.80
CA THR A 363 5.37 -3.60 -8.35
C THR A 363 5.22 -2.55 -9.43
N HIS A 364 4.78 -1.37 -9.02
CA HIS A 364 4.65 -0.23 -9.92
C HIS A 364 5.46 0.96 -9.44
N ILE A 365 5.95 1.77 -10.41
CA ILE A 365 6.60 3.05 -10.15
C ILE A 365 5.87 4.08 -10.99
N PHE A 366 5.35 5.11 -10.36
CA PHE A 366 4.84 6.29 -11.03
C PHE A 366 5.97 7.34 -11.09
N GLN A 367 6.47 7.58 -12.29
CA GLN A 367 7.35 8.69 -12.59
C GLN A 367 6.46 9.83 -13.08
N VAL A 368 6.08 10.71 -12.16
CA VAL A 368 5.08 11.75 -12.40
C VAL A 368 5.69 12.85 -13.28
N ALA A 369 4.96 13.22 -14.32
CA ALA A 369 5.36 14.29 -15.22
C ALA A 369 5.61 15.61 -14.48
N LYS A 370 6.42 16.46 -15.09
CA LYS A 370 6.55 17.85 -14.64
C LYS A 370 5.30 18.64 -14.98
N GLU A 371 5.11 19.75 -14.27
CA GLU A 371 3.98 20.65 -14.49
C GLU A 371 3.76 20.95 -15.98
N ASP A 372 2.52 20.93 -16.41
CA ASP A 372 2.05 21.10 -17.79
C ASP A 372 2.53 20.03 -18.80
N SER A 373 2.99 18.88 -18.34
CA SER A 373 3.50 17.78 -19.18
C SER A 373 2.87 16.42 -18.84
N ILE A 374 1.59 16.37 -18.49
CA ILE A 374 0.91 15.15 -17.98
C ILE A 374 1.08 13.92 -18.88
N THR A 375 1.28 14.09 -20.18
CA THR A 375 1.53 12.98 -21.11
C THR A 375 2.89 12.32 -20.94
N ASP A 376 3.80 12.95 -20.19
CA ASP A 376 5.15 12.44 -19.92
C ASP A 376 5.19 11.59 -18.63
N THR A 377 4.07 11.46 -17.91
CA THR A 377 3.96 10.52 -16.80
C THR A 377 4.18 9.09 -17.30
N VAL A 378 5.08 8.38 -16.63
CA VAL A 378 5.41 6.99 -16.94
C VAL A 378 5.04 6.10 -15.76
N GLU A 379 4.35 5.03 -16.09
CA GLU A 379 3.99 3.95 -15.17
C GLU A 379 4.87 2.74 -15.50
N TRP A 380 5.82 2.44 -14.62
CA TRP A 380 6.74 1.30 -14.77
C TRP A 380 6.13 0.11 -14.05
N VAL A 381 5.89 -0.95 -14.80
CA VAL A 381 5.11 -2.12 -14.35
C VAL A 381 5.98 -3.35 -14.29
N ALA A 382 6.08 -3.97 -13.12
CA ALA A 382 6.68 -5.28 -12.95
C ALA A 382 5.65 -6.23 -12.34
N MET A 383 5.38 -7.33 -13.00
CA MET A 383 4.45 -8.35 -12.53
C MET A 383 5.22 -9.46 -11.84
N ASP A 384 4.66 -10.03 -10.74
CA ASP A 384 5.27 -11.05 -9.88
C ASP A 384 6.50 -10.50 -9.09
N ASP A 385 7.51 -11.29 -8.81
CA ASP A 385 8.68 -10.94 -8.00
C ASP A 385 9.49 -9.78 -8.62
N ALA A 386 9.45 -8.63 -7.98
CA ALA A 386 10.12 -7.42 -8.48
C ALA A 386 11.62 -7.59 -8.70
N ALA A 387 12.29 -8.45 -7.92
CA ALA A 387 13.72 -8.72 -8.07
C ALA A 387 14.04 -9.57 -9.32
N LEU A 388 13.04 -10.15 -9.95
CA LEU A 388 13.17 -11.05 -11.09
C LEU A 388 12.40 -10.59 -12.34
N SER A 389 11.58 -9.54 -12.19
CA SER A 389 10.71 -9.03 -13.26
C SER A 389 11.26 -7.77 -13.91
N VAL A 390 10.97 -7.54 -15.20
CA VAL A 390 11.26 -6.27 -15.89
C VAL A 390 10.23 -5.24 -15.50
N PHE A 391 10.70 -4.05 -15.25
CA PHE A 391 9.84 -2.87 -15.18
C PHE A 391 9.60 -2.34 -16.59
N VAL A 392 8.41 -2.58 -17.12
CA VAL A 392 8.00 -2.17 -18.47
C VAL A 392 7.35 -0.79 -18.41
N PRO A 393 7.82 0.21 -19.18
CA PRO A 393 7.21 1.54 -19.18
C PRO A 393 5.91 1.58 -19.97
N TYR A 394 4.88 2.16 -19.36
CA TYR A 394 3.63 2.56 -20.00
C TYR A 394 3.44 4.07 -19.85
N TYR A 395 2.82 4.68 -20.84
CA TYR A 395 2.41 6.07 -20.81
C TYR A 395 0.89 6.11 -20.65
N PRO A 396 0.36 6.23 -19.43
CA PRO A 396 -1.06 5.99 -19.15
C PRO A 396 -1.98 6.90 -19.96
N MET A 397 -1.59 8.15 -20.23
CA MET A 397 -2.38 9.06 -21.07
C MET A 397 -2.49 8.61 -22.53
N LEU A 398 -1.60 7.74 -23.00
CA LEU A 398 -1.54 7.27 -24.39
C LEU A 398 -1.87 5.78 -24.50
N THR A 399 -1.92 5.08 -23.38
CA THR A 399 -2.14 3.64 -23.31
C THR A 399 -3.63 3.35 -23.47
N THR A 400 -3.99 2.67 -24.55
CA THR A 400 -5.37 2.22 -24.81
C THR A 400 -5.54 0.72 -24.60
N ASP A 401 -4.44 -0.01 -24.47
CA ASP A 401 -4.40 -1.44 -24.19
C ASP A 401 -3.04 -1.80 -23.56
N THR A 402 -2.98 -2.89 -22.82
CA THR A 402 -1.75 -3.37 -22.18
C THR A 402 -1.29 -4.68 -22.83
N TYR A 403 -0.09 -5.13 -22.49
CA TYR A 403 0.41 -6.39 -23.02
C TYR A 403 -0.54 -7.54 -22.68
N ALA A 404 -0.99 -8.29 -23.70
CA ALA A 404 -2.00 -9.34 -23.55
C ALA A 404 -1.61 -10.41 -22.48
N GLY A 405 -0.31 -10.64 -22.27
CA GLY A 405 0.18 -11.54 -21.21
C GLY A 405 -0.13 -11.03 -19.80
N TYR A 406 -0.27 -9.71 -19.60
CA TYR A 406 -0.65 -9.12 -18.31
C TYR A 406 -2.16 -9.15 -18.05
N GLN A 407 -2.94 -9.56 -19.05
CA GLN A 407 -4.40 -9.66 -18.97
C GLN A 407 -4.89 -11.12 -18.85
N LEU A 408 -3.96 -12.09 -18.85
CA LEU A 408 -4.31 -13.50 -18.81
C LEU A 408 -4.66 -13.94 -17.38
N SER A 409 -5.94 -14.23 -17.16
CA SER A 409 -6.39 -14.87 -15.92
C SER A 409 -5.79 -16.26 -15.77
N THR A 410 -5.27 -16.58 -14.59
CA THR A 410 -4.79 -17.93 -14.26
C THR A 410 -5.89 -18.99 -14.29
N ALA A 411 -7.17 -18.58 -14.27
CA ALA A 411 -8.32 -19.44 -14.46
C ALA A 411 -8.68 -19.68 -15.93
N ALA A 412 -8.12 -18.88 -16.88
CA ALA A 412 -8.41 -19.02 -18.29
C ALA A 412 -7.70 -20.24 -18.88
N ALA A 413 -8.40 -20.97 -19.76
CA ALA A 413 -7.81 -22.11 -20.47
C ALA A 413 -6.56 -21.69 -21.29
N ASP A 414 -6.58 -20.48 -21.84
CA ASP A 414 -5.51 -19.91 -22.65
C ASP A 414 -4.23 -19.61 -21.85
N PHE A 415 -4.33 -19.51 -20.53
CA PHE A 415 -3.18 -19.31 -19.65
C PHE A 415 -2.16 -20.44 -19.77
N VAL A 416 -2.63 -21.69 -19.89
CA VAL A 416 -1.76 -22.87 -20.04
C VAL A 416 -1.06 -22.87 -21.41
N GLU A 417 -1.74 -22.37 -22.46
CA GLU A 417 -1.18 -22.27 -23.81
C GLU A 417 -0.19 -21.11 -23.98
N ALA A 418 -0.32 -20.06 -23.15
CA ALA A 418 0.56 -18.90 -23.16
C ALA A 418 1.92 -19.17 -22.46
N GLN A 419 2.08 -20.31 -21.83
CA GLN A 419 3.32 -20.67 -21.13
C GLN A 419 4.46 -20.86 -22.14
N PRO A 420 5.58 -20.13 -21.97
CA PRO A 420 6.70 -20.30 -22.88
C PRO A 420 7.33 -21.68 -22.70
N GLU A 421 7.40 -22.45 -23.76
CA GLU A 421 8.17 -23.73 -23.82
C GLU A 421 9.68 -23.54 -23.69
N SER A 422 10.13 -22.28 -23.56
CA SER A 422 11.54 -21.90 -23.66
C SER A 422 12.40 -22.28 -22.47
N GLY A 423 11.83 -22.74 -21.35
CA GLY A 423 12.57 -23.05 -20.13
C GLY A 423 13.17 -21.85 -19.40
N VAL A 424 12.93 -20.61 -19.89
CA VAL A 424 13.36 -19.38 -19.20
C VAL A 424 12.41 -19.05 -18.06
N TYR A 425 11.13 -19.30 -18.25
CA TYR A 425 10.10 -19.17 -17.23
C TYR A 425 9.61 -20.54 -16.79
N TYR A 426 9.31 -20.68 -15.54
CA TYR A 426 8.71 -21.91 -15.02
C TYR A 426 7.64 -21.58 -13.99
N ALA A 427 6.74 -22.55 -13.82
CA ALA A 427 5.83 -22.51 -12.70
C ALA A 427 6.61 -22.66 -11.39
N THR A 428 6.65 -21.62 -10.59
CA THR A 428 7.11 -21.75 -9.20
C THR A 428 6.03 -22.43 -8.39
N THR A 429 6.45 -23.33 -7.51
CA THR A 429 5.51 -23.84 -6.51
C THR A 429 5.50 -22.91 -5.32
N LYS A 430 4.47 -22.09 -5.21
CA LYS A 430 4.23 -21.26 -4.02
C LYS A 430 3.47 -22.07 -2.95
N ASN A 431 3.81 -21.87 -1.68
CA ASN A 431 3.13 -22.55 -0.59
C ASN A 431 1.80 -21.85 -0.28
N LYS A 432 0.68 -22.43 -0.67
CA LYS A 432 -0.67 -21.99 -0.33
C LYS A 432 -1.23 -22.82 0.83
N ARG A 433 -2.17 -22.28 1.57
CA ARG A 433 -3.02 -23.08 2.46
C ARG A 433 -4.31 -23.44 1.72
N ASN A 434 -4.65 -24.73 1.67
CA ASN A 434 -5.94 -25.18 1.18
C ASN A 434 -7.05 -24.86 2.19
N GLU A 435 -8.29 -25.15 1.84
CA GLU A 435 -9.46 -24.99 2.69
C GLU A 435 -9.37 -25.67 4.07
N ASN A 436 -8.50 -26.67 4.20
CA ASN A 436 -8.25 -27.37 5.47
C ASN A 436 -7.10 -26.73 6.28
N GLY A 437 -6.49 -25.63 5.80
CA GLY A 437 -5.36 -24.97 6.42
C GLY A 437 -4.01 -25.67 6.23
N GLU A 438 -3.93 -26.72 5.40
CA GLU A 438 -2.70 -27.45 5.09
C GLU A 438 -1.90 -26.70 4.04
N ARG A 439 -0.55 -26.70 4.16
CA ARG A 439 0.33 -26.12 3.13
C ARG A 439 0.30 -26.99 1.88
N VAL A 440 -0.20 -26.43 0.80
CA VAL A 440 -0.14 -27.03 -0.54
C VAL A 440 0.72 -26.18 -1.44
N LYS A 441 1.36 -26.80 -2.40
CA LYS A 441 2.13 -26.09 -3.41
C LYS A 441 1.19 -25.70 -4.54
N VAL A 442 1.24 -24.43 -4.93
CA VAL A 442 0.52 -23.88 -6.08
C VAL A 442 1.55 -23.45 -7.11
N GLU A 443 1.31 -23.70 -8.35
CA GLU A 443 2.16 -23.27 -9.44
C GLU A 443 1.97 -21.77 -9.72
N GLY A 444 3.04 -21.03 -9.80
CA GLY A 444 3.14 -19.63 -10.22
C GLY A 444 4.26 -19.48 -11.25
N PHE A 445 4.40 -18.31 -11.87
CA PHE A 445 5.44 -18.09 -12.87
C PHE A 445 6.56 -17.22 -12.34
N CYS A 446 7.80 -17.59 -12.67
CA CYS A 446 8.97 -16.81 -12.34
C CYS A 446 10.16 -17.29 -13.19
N VAL A 447 11.17 -16.48 -13.33
CA VAL A 447 12.43 -16.89 -14.00
C VAL A 447 13.17 -17.89 -13.13
N LEU A 448 13.58 -19.03 -13.72
CA LEU A 448 14.42 -20.01 -13.02
C LEU A 448 15.72 -19.34 -12.54
N PRO A 449 16.13 -19.52 -11.27
CA PRO A 449 17.38 -18.98 -10.76
C PRO A 449 18.60 -19.36 -11.58
N GLU A 450 18.63 -20.56 -12.10
CA GLU A 450 19.67 -21.09 -13.00
C GLU A 450 19.67 -20.42 -14.38
N ASN A 451 18.57 -19.85 -14.81
CA ASN A 451 18.41 -19.17 -16.10
C ASN A 451 18.52 -17.65 -15.99
N ARG A 452 18.85 -17.11 -14.81
CA ARG A 452 19.00 -15.66 -14.61
C ARG A 452 19.99 -15.01 -15.57
N ALA A 453 21.12 -15.66 -15.82
CA ALA A 453 22.15 -15.15 -16.71
C ALA A 453 21.70 -15.06 -18.18
N ASP A 454 20.70 -15.88 -18.57
CA ASP A 454 20.15 -15.94 -19.92
C ASP A 454 18.84 -15.15 -20.05
N SER A 455 18.34 -14.60 -18.96
CA SER A 455 17.14 -13.79 -18.99
C SER A 455 17.44 -12.40 -19.57
N VAL A 456 16.45 -11.76 -20.18
CA VAL A 456 16.57 -10.42 -20.79
C VAL A 456 16.95 -9.34 -19.77
N TYR A 457 17.03 -9.70 -18.50
CA TYR A 457 17.24 -8.82 -17.36
C TYR A 457 18.67 -8.72 -16.87
N TRP A 458 19.55 -9.61 -17.37
CA TRP A 458 20.94 -9.70 -16.93
C TRP A 458 21.91 -9.49 -18.07
#